data_2302b9a8a676635b10c5c2d3e2c221c9
#
_entry.id   2302b9a8a676635b10c5c2d3e2c221c9
#
_cell.length_a   1.000
_cell.length_b   1.000
_cell.length_c   1.000
_cell.angle_alpha   90.00
_cell.angle_beta   90.00
_cell.angle_gamma   90.00
#
_symmetry.space_group_name_H-M   'P 1'
#
loop_
_entity.id
_entity.type
_entity.pdbx_description
1 polymer ?
#
loop_
_entity_poly.entity_id
_entity_poly.type
_entity_poly.pdbx_seq_one_letter_code
_entity_poly.pdbx_strand_id
1 'polypeptide(L)'
;MVTKLEIQKHLKYLKNGASKKFIELFNNFDEEDLCDRKNFTGHITASGTIIHIPSREVLLLHHKTLDKWHIPGGHVDLDDDSLFEASLREVEEETGLTAEQLIPINLIKNKPYCVEINSHPIPRNEKKNEDQHYHHDFRFVFAYTGNKRIHIDLNESLDYKWLSIDDPYLQEIMTTPETLDSILLEGLESYEQSVKLVRHNDYLVTPLASYLFRLGQLHYDRGNWESAEQMFRRSVSAYEDTYDDEYETPPSILAACWNLATVYEKTNRHSQKLQALEKGLNFAKEFARLDENFLPEISEFTEQIDASRHSTGQL
;
A
#
# COMPACT_ATOMS: atom_id res chain seq x y z
N MET A 1 3.23 -15.43 -20.25
CA MET A 1 4.66 -15.70 -19.95
C MET A 1 5.44 -14.40 -19.86
N VAL A 2 6.24 -14.23 -18.80
CA VAL A 2 7.12 -13.08 -18.57
C VAL A 2 8.18 -12.99 -19.67
N THR A 3 8.38 -11.79 -20.24
CA THR A 3 9.32 -11.57 -21.34
C THR A 3 10.55 -10.77 -20.90
N LYS A 4 11.67 -10.96 -21.59
CA LYS A 4 12.87 -10.12 -21.37
C LYS A 4 12.58 -8.62 -21.55
N LEU A 5 11.67 -8.26 -22.45
CA LEU A 5 11.27 -6.87 -22.65
C LEU A 5 10.57 -6.29 -21.41
N GLU A 6 9.75 -7.09 -20.73
CA GLU A 6 9.12 -6.69 -19.47
C GLU A 6 10.17 -6.52 -18.36
N ILE A 7 11.05 -7.49 -18.20
CA ILE A 7 12.16 -7.42 -17.24
C ILE A 7 13.00 -6.16 -17.46
N GLN A 8 13.32 -5.83 -18.73
CA GLN A 8 14.06 -4.61 -19.06
C GLN A 8 13.31 -3.33 -18.66
N LYS A 9 11.98 -3.32 -18.74
CA LYS A 9 11.19 -2.18 -18.27
C LYS A 9 11.31 -1.99 -16.76
N HIS A 10 11.28 -3.09 -15.99
CA HIS A 10 11.52 -3.01 -14.55
C HIS A 10 12.92 -2.50 -14.23
N LEU A 11 13.95 -3.05 -14.88
CA LEU A 11 15.35 -2.61 -14.71
C LEU A 11 15.55 -1.13 -14.97
N LYS A 12 14.85 -0.56 -15.94
CA LYS A 12 14.94 0.86 -16.30
C LYS A 12 14.50 1.79 -15.17
N TYR A 13 13.58 1.36 -14.33
CA TYR A 13 12.98 2.21 -13.31
C TYR A 13 13.47 1.91 -11.89
N LEU A 14 14.37 0.94 -11.74
CA LEU A 14 14.99 0.65 -10.43
C LEU A 14 15.93 1.79 -10.02
N LYS A 15 15.68 2.37 -8.85
CA LYS A 15 16.53 3.44 -8.29
C LYS A 15 17.95 2.95 -7.98
N ASN A 16 18.08 1.73 -7.47
CA ASN A 16 19.36 1.16 -7.02
C ASN A 16 20.00 0.19 -8.04
N GLY A 17 19.34 0.01 -9.22
CA GLY A 17 19.77 -0.97 -10.20
C GLY A 17 19.63 -2.42 -9.73
N ALA A 18 20.09 -3.35 -10.54
CA ALA A 18 20.09 -4.78 -10.21
C ALA A 18 21.52 -5.28 -9.90
N SER A 19 21.61 -6.40 -9.17
CA SER A 19 22.89 -7.02 -8.86
C SER A 19 23.63 -7.48 -10.12
N LYS A 20 24.97 -7.50 -10.07
CA LYS A 20 25.78 -8.05 -11.18
C LYS A 20 25.41 -9.48 -11.53
N LYS A 21 25.08 -10.31 -10.53
CA LYS A 21 24.67 -11.70 -10.72
C LYS A 21 23.37 -11.80 -11.53
N PHE A 22 22.39 -10.94 -11.24
CA PHE A 22 21.15 -10.90 -12.01
C PHE A 22 21.42 -10.45 -13.45
N ILE A 23 22.23 -9.42 -13.66
CA ILE A 23 22.58 -8.96 -15.01
C ILE A 23 23.30 -10.03 -15.82
N GLU A 24 24.21 -10.80 -15.20
CA GLU A 24 24.87 -11.95 -15.84
C GLU A 24 23.87 -13.04 -16.21
N LEU A 25 22.94 -13.39 -15.30
CA LEU A 25 21.89 -14.36 -15.57
C LEU A 25 21.00 -13.89 -16.74
N PHE A 26 20.51 -12.68 -16.66
CA PHE A 26 19.64 -12.07 -17.66
C PHE A 26 20.24 -12.05 -19.07
N ASN A 27 21.55 -11.84 -19.17
CA ASN A 27 22.25 -11.81 -20.45
C ASN A 27 22.50 -13.19 -21.06
N ASN A 28 22.61 -14.24 -20.23
CA ASN A 28 23.04 -15.56 -20.65
C ASN A 28 21.92 -16.57 -20.86
N PHE A 29 20.72 -16.30 -20.34
CA PHE A 29 19.57 -17.23 -20.39
C PHE A 29 18.38 -16.59 -21.11
N ASP A 30 17.51 -17.40 -21.73
CA ASP A 30 16.26 -16.95 -22.34
C ASP A 30 15.14 -16.81 -21.29
N GLU A 31 13.91 -16.50 -21.73
CA GLU A 31 12.79 -16.26 -20.84
C GLU A 31 12.37 -17.53 -20.08
N GLU A 32 12.36 -18.69 -20.73
CA GLU A 32 12.00 -19.96 -20.09
C GLU A 32 13.01 -20.32 -19.01
N ASP A 33 14.32 -20.24 -19.34
CA ASP A 33 15.40 -20.51 -18.39
C ASP A 33 15.39 -19.56 -17.19
N LEU A 34 15.03 -18.27 -17.40
CA LEU A 34 14.95 -17.29 -16.32
C LEU A 34 13.82 -17.62 -15.32
N CYS A 35 12.74 -18.25 -15.78
CA CYS A 35 11.61 -18.67 -14.95
C CYS A 35 11.75 -20.11 -14.45
N ASP A 36 12.65 -20.94 -15.05
CA ASP A 36 12.78 -22.33 -14.66
C ASP A 36 13.40 -22.48 -13.26
N ARG A 37 12.60 -22.93 -12.30
CA ARG A 37 13.05 -23.24 -10.93
C ARG A 37 14.20 -24.26 -10.86
N LYS A 38 14.46 -25.01 -11.93
CA LYS A 38 15.58 -25.95 -12.05
C LYS A 38 16.84 -25.32 -12.65
N ASN A 39 16.78 -24.07 -13.04
CA ASN A 39 17.98 -23.33 -13.41
C ASN A 39 18.79 -23.02 -12.15
N PHE A 40 19.74 -23.90 -11.81
CA PHE A 40 20.57 -23.76 -10.60
C PHE A 40 21.71 -22.74 -10.75
N THR A 41 21.81 -22.03 -11.86
CA THR A 41 22.60 -20.79 -11.92
C THR A 41 21.85 -19.67 -11.15
N GLY A 42 20.55 -19.66 -11.27
CA GLY A 42 19.58 -18.78 -10.64
C GLY A 42 18.33 -18.65 -11.47
N HIS A 43 17.26 -18.20 -10.87
CA HIS A 43 16.00 -17.91 -11.56
C HIS A 43 15.25 -16.76 -10.87
N ILE A 44 14.24 -16.26 -11.55
CA ILE A 44 13.45 -15.14 -11.05
C ILE A 44 12.31 -15.62 -10.14
N THR A 45 12.01 -14.79 -9.15
CA THR A 45 10.86 -14.92 -8.27
C THR A 45 10.14 -13.58 -8.20
N ALA A 46 8.91 -13.58 -7.71
CA ALA A 46 8.14 -12.36 -7.51
C ALA A 46 7.51 -12.35 -6.13
N SER A 47 7.58 -11.22 -5.43
CA SER A 47 7.03 -11.07 -4.09
C SER A 47 6.23 -9.78 -3.93
N GLY A 48 5.32 -9.78 -2.95
CA GLY A 48 4.47 -8.66 -2.62
C GLY A 48 4.67 -8.18 -1.18
N THR A 49 5.29 -7.02 -1.00
CA THR A 49 5.35 -6.35 0.29
C THR A 49 4.00 -5.72 0.60
N ILE A 50 3.26 -6.29 1.53
CA ILE A 50 1.93 -5.81 1.90
C ILE A 50 2.05 -4.91 3.12
N ILE A 51 1.69 -3.64 2.96
CA ILE A 51 1.72 -2.64 4.02
C ILE A 51 0.31 -2.34 4.48
N HIS A 52 -0.01 -2.68 5.73
CA HIS A 52 -1.26 -2.29 6.35
C HIS A 52 -1.19 -0.82 6.74
N ILE A 53 -1.83 0.03 5.94
CA ILE A 53 -1.75 1.48 6.05
C ILE A 53 -2.24 2.00 7.42
N PRO A 54 -3.38 1.52 7.97
CA PRO A 54 -3.86 2.01 9.25
C PRO A 54 -2.88 1.87 10.42
N SER A 55 -2.11 0.80 10.48
CA SER A 55 -1.17 0.53 11.57
C SER A 55 0.29 0.70 11.20
N ARG A 56 0.62 1.00 9.93
CA ARG A 56 1.99 1.09 9.40
C ARG A 56 2.81 -0.17 9.68
N GLU A 57 2.24 -1.31 9.33
CA GLU A 57 2.86 -2.61 9.55
C GLU A 57 2.96 -3.38 8.24
N VAL A 58 4.01 -4.15 8.10
CA VAL A 58 4.28 -5.04 6.97
C VAL A 58 3.93 -6.47 7.36
N LEU A 59 3.24 -7.18 6.46
CA LEU A 59 2.94 -8.59 6.63
C LEU A 59 4.18 -9.44 6.38
N LEU A 60 4.50 -10.30 7.33
CA LEU A 60 5.51 -11.34 7.18
C LEU A 60 4.90 -12.72 7.46
N LEU A 61 5.36 -13.71 6.70
CA LEU A 61 5.03 -15.12 6.88
C LEU A 61 6.23 -15.86 7.46
N HIS A 62 5.96 -16.86 8.30
CA HIS A 62 6.99 -17.74 8.86
C HIS A 62 7.13 -19.00 7.99
N HIS A 63 8.11 -18.99 7.09
CA HIS A 63 8.32 -20.09 6.13
C HIS A 63 8.67 -21.40 6.81
N LYS A 64 7.85 -22.42 6.59
CA LYS A 64 7.92 -23.73 7.26
C LYS A 64 9.25 -24.48 7.09
N THR A 65 9.84 -24.40 5.91
CA THR A 65 11.07 -25.16 5.59
C THR A 65 12.34 -24.38 5.94
N LEU A 66 12.33 -23.03 5.74
CA LEU A 66 13.48 -22.18 5.98
C LEU A 66 13.57 -21.70 7.42
N ASP A 67 12.50 -21.85 8.21
CA ASP A 67 12.38 -21.36 9.59
C ASP A 67 12.75 -19.88 9.72
N LYS A 68 12.25 -19.07 8.77
CA LYS A 68 12.52 -17.63 8.69
C LYS A 68 11.25 -16.84 8.36
N TRP A 69 11.22 -15.60 8.83
CA TRP A 69 10.22 -14.66 8.44
C TRP A 69 10.57 -14.03 7.09
N HIS A 70 9.60 -14.00 6.17
CA HIS A 70 9.80 -13.48 4.83
C HIS A 70 8.54 -12.73 4.34
N ILE A 71 8.69 -11.99 3.27
CA ILE A 71 7.60 -11.35 2.53
C ILE A 71 6.91 -12.41 1.67
N PRO A 72 5.57 -12.43 1.56
CA PRO A 72 4.86 -13.34 0.66
C PRO A 72 5.39 -13.28 -0.77
N GLY A 73 5.58 -14.45 -1.39
CA GLY A 73 6.08 -14.54 -2.75
C GLY A 73 6.78 -15.85 -3.07
N GLY A 74 6.92 -16.14 -4.35
CA GLY A 74 7.49 -17.39 -4.82
C GLY A 74 7.92 -17.36 -6.28
N HIS A 75 7.85 -18.52 -6.95
CA HIS A 75 8.34 -18.69 -8.30
C HIS A 75 7.39 -18.07 -9.33
N VAL A 76 7.97 -17.56 -10.39
CA VAL A 76 7.21 -17.12 -11.57
C VAL A 76 6.88 -18.33 -12.41
N ASP A 77 5.61 -18.59 -12.65
CA ASP A 77 5.14 -19.65 -13.51
C ASP A 77 5.14 -19.24 -14.98
N LEU A 78 5.27 -20.20 -15.90
CA LEU A 78 5.24 -19.93 -17.33
C LEU A 78 3.89 -19.37 -17.81
N ASP A 79 2.83 -19.62 -17.07
CA ASP A 79 1.49 -19.12 -17.34
C ASP A 79 1.24 -17.72 -16.79
N ASP A 80 2.11 -17.18 -15.97
CA ASP A 80 2.02 -15.79 -15.48
C ASP A 80 2.23 -14.82 -16.67
N ASP A 81 1.29 -13.89 -16.87
CA ASP A 81 1.37 -12.92 -17.97
C ASP A 81 2.36 -11.80 -17.68
N SER A 82 2.68 -11.58 -16.38
CA SER A 82 3.64 -10.57 -15.93
C SER A 82 4.23 -10.89 -14.56
N LEU A 83 5.37 -10.29 -14.24
CA LEU A 83 5.98 -10.35 -12.89
C LEU A 83 5.04 -9.80 -11.81
N PHE A 84 4.25 -8.81 -12.16
CA PHE A 84 3.26 -8.24 -11.26
C PHE A 84 2.13 -9.25 -10.95
N GLU A 85 1.62 -9.93 -11.96
CA GLU A 85 0.60 -10.97 -11.77
C GLU A 85 1.14 -12.17 -11.01
N ALA A 86 2.39 -12.59 -11.27
CA ALA A 86 3.07 -13.59 -10.46
C ALA A 86 3.10 -13.19 -8.97
N SER A 87 3.45 -11.93 -8.68
CA SER A 87 3.48 -11.44 -7.29
C SER A 87 2.10 -11.43 -6.63
N LEU A 88 1.03 -11.09 -7.37
CA LEU A 88 -0.34 -11.13 -6.87
C LEU A 88 -0.82 -12.56 -6.63
N ARG A 89 -0.56 -13.48 -7.56
CA ARG A 89 -0.90 -14.90 -7.41
C ARG A 89 -0.26 -15.51 -6.17
N GLU A 90 1.05 -15.30 -5.99
CA GLU A 90 1.78 -15.79 -4.82
C GLU A 90 1.24 -15.18 -3.51
N VAL A 91 0.96 -13.88 -3.50
CA VAL A 91 0.34 -13.24 -2.34
C VAL A 91 -1.03 -13.86 -2.03
N GLU A 92 -1.87 -14.09 -3.04
CA GLU A 92 -3.18 -14.70 -2.84
C GLU A 92 -3.08 -16.15 -2.35
N GLU A 93 -2.19 -16.95 -2.94
CA GLU A 93 -1.95 -18.35 -2.55
C GLU A 93 -1.47 -18.48 -1.10
N GLU A 94 -0.52 -17.63 -0.67
CA GLU A 94 0.07 -17.71 0.66
C GLU A 94 -0.75 -17.01 1.75
N THR A 95 -1.56 -15.99 1.41
CA THR A 95 -2.23 -15.13 2.41
C THR A 95 -3.75 -15.07 2.31
N GLY A 96 -4.31 -15.54 1.19
CA GLY A 96 -5.74 -15.40 0.86
C GLY A 96 -6.18 -13.97 0.55
N LEU A 97 -5.24 -13.01 0.42
CA LEU A 97 -5.55 -11.63 0.03
C LEU A 97 -5.65 -11.54 -1.49
N THR A 98 -6.83 -11.19 -1.99
CA THR A 98 -7.08 -11.09 -3.44
C THR A 98 -6.61 -9.75 -4.03
N ALA A 99 -6.47 -9.70 -5.36
CA ALA A 99 -6.04 -8.51 -6.08
C ALA A 99 -6.93 -7.28 -5.80
N GLU A 100 -8.26 -7.48 -5.57
CA GLU A 100 -9.20 -6.39 -5.27
C GLU A 100 -8.96 -5.75 -3.90
N GLN A 101 -8.29 -6.45 -2.99
CA GLN A 101 -7.96 -5.95 -1.66
C GLN A 101 -6.62 -5.22 -1.61
N LEU A 102 -5.81 -5.34 -2.66
CA LEU A 102 -4.44 -4.86 -2.72
C LEU A 102 -4.30 -3.71 -3.72
N ILE A 103 -3.73 -2.61 -3.26
CA ILE A 103 -3.51 -1.42 -4.09
C ILE A 103 -2.02 -1.35 -4.41
N PRO A 104 -1.61 -1.52 -5.69
CA PRO A 104 -0.21 -1.36 -6.06
C PRO A 104 0.21 0.10 -5.92
N ILE A 105 1.33 0.36 -5.25
CA ILE A 105 1.76 1.73 -4.94
C ILE A 105 2.94 2.25 -5.74
N ASN A 106 3.65 1.41 -6.48
CA ASN A 106 4.71 1.85 -7.38
C ASN A 106 4.24 1.80 -8.84
N LEU A 107 3.53 2.84 -9.29
CA LEU A 107 2.98 2.94 -10.64
C LEU A 107 3.76 3.94 -11.47
N ILE A 108 4.14 3.54 -12.69
CA ILE A 108 4.72 4.41 -13.70
C ILE A 108 3.85 4.34 -14.95
N LYS A 109 3.25 5.47 -15.35
CA LYS A 109 2.29 5.52 -16.46
C LYS A 109 1.16 4.48 -16.30
N ASN A 110 0.61 4.39 -15.11
CA ASN A 110 -0.48 3.47 -14.72
C ASN A 110 -0.13 1.97 -14.84
N LYS A 111 1.16 1.62 -14.81
CA LYS A 111 1.61 0.24 -14.77
C LYS A 111 2.42 0.00 -13.50
N PRO A 112 2.20 -1.13 -12.80
CA PRO A 112 2.98 -1.47 -11.62
C PRO A 112 4.40 -1.88 -12.00
N TYR A 113 5.37 -1.41 -11.20
CA TYR A 113 6.78 -1.77 -11.33
C TYR A 113 7.32 -2.26 -9.99
N CYS A 114 8.27 -3.19 -10.04
CA CYS A 114 8.97 -3.61 -8.85
C CYS A 114 9.81 -2.46 -8.28
N VAL A 115 9.94 -2.43 -6.96
CA VAL A 115 10.72 -1.42 -6.25
C VAL A 115 12.19 -1.80 -6.13
N GLU A 116 12.46 -3.11 -6.10
CA GLU A 116 13.81 -3.67 -6.03
C GLU A 116 13.85 -5.05 -6.68
N ILE A 117 15.07 -5.50 -7.01
CA ILE A 117 15.39 -6.90 -7.32
C ILE A 117 16.37 -7.39 -6.26
N ASN A 118 15.84 -8.17 -5.32
CA ASN A 118 16.65 -8.76 -4.25
C ASN A 118 17.26 -10.08 -4.70
N SER A 119 18.60 -10.12 -4.82
CA SER A 119 19.35 -11.33 -5.21
C SER A 119 19.94 -12.00 -3.98
N HIS A 120 19.42 -13.16 -3.62
CA HIS A 120 19.86 -13.89 -2.43
C HIS A 120 20.13 -15.36 -2.72
N PRO A 121 21.08 -15.99 -2.00
CA PRO A 121 21.41 -17.38 -2.19
C PRO A 121 20.35 -18.28 -1.55
N ILE A 122 19.98 -19.34 -2.27
CA ILE A 122 19.18 -20.45 -1.77
C ILE A 122 20.10 -21.63 -1.49
N PRO A 123 20.10 -22.19 -0.27
CA PRO A 123 20.93 -23.33 0.05
C PRO A 123 20.41 -24.59 -0.65
N ARG A 124 21.34 -25.56 -0.86
CA ARG A 124 21.00 -26.88 -1.40
C ARG A 124 19.88 -27.53 -0.58
N ASN A 125 18.88 -28.09 -1.28
CA ASN A 125 17.79 -28.85 -0.70
C ASN A 125 17.77 -30.28 -1.24
N GLU A 126 18.35 -31.22 -0.47
CA GLU A 126 18.44 -32.63 -0.87
C GLU A 126 17.06 -33.30 -1.01
N LYS A 127 16.06 -32.87 -0.20
CA LYS A 127 14.70 -33.43 -0.26
C LYS A 127 13.99 -33.11 -1.58
N LYS A 128 14.28 -31.93 -2.15
CA LYS A 128 13.72 -31.48 -3.42
C LYS A 128 14.64 -31.76 -4.61
N ASN A 129 15.83 -32.31 -4.37
CA ASN A 129 16.89 -32.48 -5.38
C ASN A 129 17.23 -31.16 -6.08
N GLU A 130 17.41 -30.11 -5.28
CA GLU A 130 17.77 -28.77 -5.73
C GLU A 130 19.18 -28.43 -5.25
N ASP A 131 20.06 -28.06 -6.18
CA ASP A 131 21.38 -27.56 -5.83
C ASP A 131 21.30 -26.13 -5.31
N GLN A 132 22.37 -25.65 -4.65
CA GLN A 132 22.42 -24.25 -4.25
C GLN A 132 22.36 -23.34 -5.50
N HIS A 133 21.57 -22.29 -5.42
CA HIS A 133 21.35 -21.35 -6.51
C HIS A 133 21.01 -19.95 -6.00
N TYR A 134 20.65 -19.04 -6.88
CA TYR A 134 20.20 -17.71 -6.52
C TYR A 134 18.73 -17.51 -6.92
N HIS A 135 17.95 -16.94 -6.01
CA HIS A 135 16.71 -16.29 -6.36
C HIS A 135 17.00 -14.82 -6.65
N HIS A 136 16.33 -14.30 -7.69
CA HIS A 136 16.32 -12.90 -8.06
C HIS A 136 14.88 -12.42 -7.95
N ASP A 137 14.53 -11.94 -6.77
CA ASP A 137 13.18 -11.63 -6.34
C ASP A 137 12.77 -10.22 -6.76
N PHE A 138 11.77 -10.13 -7.62
CA PHE A 138 11.15 -8.89 -8.06
C PHE A 138 10.08 -8.48 -7.07
N ARG A 139 10.35 -7.45 -6.26
CA ARG A 139 9.47 -6.99 -5.20
C ARG A 139 8.52 -5.92 -5.66
N PHE A 140 7.24 -6.20 -5.49
CA PHE A 140 6.17 -5.22 -5.61
C PHE A 140 5.71 -4.78 -4.23
N VAL A 141 5.08 -3.61 -4.15
CA VAL A 141 4.56 -3.07 -2.88
C VAL A 141 3.08 -2.77 -3.04
N PHE A 142 2.31 -3.23 -2.06
CA PHE A 142 0.87 -3.11 -2.02
C PHE A 142 0.43 -2.40 -0.73
N ALA A 143 -0.48 -1.43 -0.86
CA ALA A 143 -1.21 -0.89 0.27
C ALA A 143 -2.42 -1.78 0.57
N TYR A 144 -2.66 -2.03 1.85
CA TYR A 144 -3.78 -2.80 2.36
C TYR A 144 -4.46 -2.04 3.50
N THR A 145 -5.79 -1.98 3.50
CA THR A 145 -6.57 -1.25 4.51
C THR A 145 -7.56 -2.14 5.26
N GLY A 146 -7.65 -3.42 4.88
CA GLY A 146 -8.62 -4.37 5.43
C GLY A 146 -8.25 -4.91 6.81
N ASN A 147 -8.93 -5.97 7.23
CA ASN A 147 -8.69 -6.62 8.51
C ASN A 147 -7.34 -7.37 8.50
N LYS A 148 -6.56 -7.23 9.56
CA LYS A 148 -5.25 -7.90 9.72
C LYS A 148 -5.34 -9.43 9.94
N ARG A 149 -6.53 -10.02 10.01
CA ARG A 149 -6.70 -11.46 9.98
C ARG A 149 -6.64 -11.96 8.55
N ILE A 150 -5.66 -12.82 8.28
CA ILE A 150 -5.44 -13.44 6.98
C ILE A 150 -5.52 -14.96 7.07
N HIS A 151 -5.70 -15.60 5.94
CA HIS A 151 -5.73 -17.06 5.83
C HIS A 151 -4.44 -17.54 5.16
N ILE A 152 -3.48 -17.99 5.96
CA ILE A 152 -2.21 -18.49 5.43
C ILE A 152 -2.32 -19.94 4.93
N ASP A 153 -1.53 -20.28 3.91
CA ASP A 153 -1.34 -21.68 3.52
C ASP A 153 -0.43 -22.41 4.52
N LEU A 154 -1.04 -23.29 5.31
CA LEU A 154 -0.32 -24.08 6.32
C LEU A 154 0.63 -25.15 5.73
N ASN A 155 0.62 -25.37 4.40
CA ASN A 155 1.60 -26.22 3.74
C ASN A 155 2.95 -25.51 3.63
N GLU A 156 2.95 -24.20 3.44
CA GLU A 156 4.13 -23.37 3.19
C GLU A 156 4.53 -22.53 4.41
N SER A 157 3.57 -21.99 5.14
CA SER A 157 3.81 -21.10 6.28
C SER A 157 3.27 -21.65 7.59
N LEU A 158 4.01 -21.46 8.69
CA LEU A 158 3.63 -21.88 10.04
C LEU A 158 2.81 -20.83 10.78
N ASP A 159 3.07 -19.56 10.50
CA ASP A 159 2.49 -18.42 11.20
C ASP A 159 2.62 -17.16 10.37
N TYR A 160 1.96 -16.08 10.76
CA TYR A 160 2.12 -14.75 10.20
C TYR A 160 2.21 -13.69 11.27
N LYS A 161 2.83 -12.57 10.96
CA LYS A 161 2.83 -11.38 11.83
C LYS A 161 2.79 -10.11 11.01
N TRP A 162 2.23 -9.07 11.63
CA TRP A 162 2.33 -7.70 11.16
C TRP A 162 3.41 -7.00 11.98
N LEU A 163 4.44 -6.51 11.31
CA LEU A 163 5.62 -5.92 11.92
C LEU A 163 5.67 -4.43 11.58
N SER A 164 5.93 -3.58 12.57
CA SER A 164 6.05 -2.14 12.33
C SER A 164 7.04 -1.85 11.20
N ILE A 165 6.70 -0.92 10.31
CA ILE A 165 7.58 -0.49 9.21
C ILE A 165 8.91 0.06 9.73
N ASP A 166 8.94 0.53 10.98
CA ASP A 166 10.14 1.05 11.65
C ASP A 166 10.95 -0.05 12.37
N ASP A 167 10.52 -1.33 12.30
CA ASP A 167 11.21 -2.43 12.98
C ASP A 167 12.56 -2.72 12.31
N PRO A 168 13.65 -2.81 13.10
CA PRO A 168 14.98 -3.09 12.57
C PRO A 168 15.09 -4.38 11.74
N TYR A 169 14.27 -5.39 12.03
CA TYR A 169 14.25 -6.64 11.26
C TYR A 169 13.83 -6.42 9.80
N LEU A 170 12.93 -5.47 9.52
CA LEU A 170 12.58 -5.13 8.14
C LEU A 170 13.76 -4.55 7.37
N GLN A 171 14.68 -3.86 8.07
CA GLN A 171 15.90 -3.34 7.46
C GLN A 171 16.85 -4.43 7.00
N GLU A 172 16.84 -5.61 7.64
CA GLU A 172 17.65 -6.75 7.25
C GLU A 172 17.11 -7.47 6.01
N ILE A 173 15.78 -7.52 5.86
CA ILE A 173 15.12 -8.26 4.77
C ILE A 173 14.72 -7.39 3.59
N MET A 174 14.70 -6.07 3.75
CA MET A 174 14.41 -5.06 2.72
C MET A 174 15.61 -4.14 2.55
N THR A 175 15.96 -3.86 1.31
CA THR A 175 17.21 -3.14 0.99
C THR A 175 17.21 -1.68 1.46
N THR A 176 16.03 -1.06 1.73
CA THR A 176 15.93 0.30 2.29
C THR A 176 14.55 0.59 2.90
N PRO A 177 14.40 0.68 4.23
CA PRO A 177 13.16 1.12 4.88
C PRO A 177 12.78 2.57 4.61
N GLU A 178 13.77 3.45 4.43
CA GLU A 178 13.57 4.84 4.00
C GLU A 178 12.87 4.93 2.64
N THR A 179 13.03 3.88 1.82
CA THR A 179 12.38 3.76 0.52
C THR A 179 10.89 3.47 0.65
N LEU A 180 10.43 2.76 1.70
CA LEU A 180 8.99 2.46 1.86
C LEU A 180 8.16 3.72 2.11
N ASP A 181 8.60 4.63 2.98
CA ASP A 181 7.91 5.91 3.19
C ASP A 181 7.90 6.76 1.91
N SER A 182 9.01 6.81 1.17
CA SER A 182 9.06 7.55 -0.11
C SER A 182 8.26 6.87 -1.21
N ILE A 183 8.26 5.54 -1.27
CA ILE A 183 7.46 4.76 -2.21
C ILE A 183 5.97 4.93 -1.90
N LEU A 184 5.59 4.93 -0.62
CA LEU A 184 4.22 5.21 -0.19
C LEU A 184 3.77 6.62 -0.63
N LEU A 185 4.62 7.63 -0.51
CA LEU A 185 4.32 9.01 -0.91
C LEU A 185 4.27 9.16 -2.43
N GLU A 186 5.29 8.68 -3.16
CA GLU A 186 5.37 8.77 -4.62
C GLU A 186 4.32 7.88 -5.32
N GLY A 187 4.07 6.70 -4.77
CA GLY A 187 3.08 5.76 -5.29
C GLY A 187 1.66 6.31 -5.22
N LEU A 188 1.34 7.10 -4.19
CA LEU A 188 0.06 7.78 -4.07
C LEU A 188 -0.17 8.82 -5.15
N GLU A 189 0.81 9.66 -5.43
CA GLU A 189 0.67 10.67 -6.49
C GLU A 189 0.41 9.99 -7.84
N SER A 190 1.08 8.87 -8.10
CA SER A 190 0.87 8.07 -9.29
C SER A 190 -0.51 7.40 -9.31
N TYR A 191 -0.95 6.84 -8.18
CA TYR A 191 -2.27 6.21 -8.05
C TYR A 191 -3.41 7.20 -8.23
N GLU A 192 -3.33 8.40 -7.67
CA GLU A 192 -4.32 9.45 -7.88
C GLU A 192 -4.43 9.92 -9.32
N GLN A 193 -3.29 10.01 -10.02
CA GLN A 193 -3.31 10.31 -11.44
C GLN A 193 -4.03 9.21 -12.24
N SER A 194 -3.85 7.95 -11.81
CA SER A 194 -4.49 6.79 -12.42
C SER A 194 -6.00 6.77 -12.16
N VAL A 195 -6.44 7.05 -10.95
CA VAL A 195 -7.87 7.12 -10.58
C VAL A 195 -8.59 8.26 -11.31
N LYS A 196 -7.93 9.41 -11.49
CA LYS A 196 -8.49 10.52 -12.29
C LYS A 196 -8.70 10.16 -13.76
N LEU A 197 -7.91 9.23 -14.31
CA LEU A 197 -8.04 8.75 -15.69
C LEU A 197 -9.09 7.66 -15.86
N VAL A 198 -9.41 6.91 -14.78
CA VAL A 198 -10.38 5.80 -14.80
C VAL A 198 -11.62 6.20 -14.00
N ARG A 199 -12.38 7.19 -14.50
CA ARG A 199 -13.56 7.80 -13.86
C ARG A 199 -14.76 6.86 -13.62
N HIS A 200 -14.63 5.55 -13.74
CA HIS A 200 -15.75 4.58 -13.64
C HIS A 200 -15.43 3.32 -12.85
N ASN A 201 -14.47 3.34 -11.92
CA ASN A 201 -14.17 2.17 -11.11
C ASN A 201 -14.33 2.48 -9.62
N ASP A 202 -15.58 2.40 -9.13
CA ASP A 202 -16.01 2.75 -7.78
C ASP A 202 -15.27 1.95 -6.69
N TYR A 203 -14.78 0.75 -7.01
CA TYR A 203 -14.02 -0.12 -6.10
C TYR A 203 -12.66 0.45 -5.65
N LEU A 204 -12.10 1.43 -6.36
CA LEU A 204 -10.76 1.96 -6.08
C LEU A 204 -10.76 3.26 -5.24
N VAL A 205 -11.88 3.94 -5.11
CA VAL A 205 -11.93 5.29 -4.55
C VAL A 205 -12.12 5.33 -3.05
N THR A 206 -12.94 4.46 -2.49
CA THR A 206 -13.09 4.36 -1.02
C THR A 206 -11.76 3.95 -0.34
N PRO A 207 -11.01 2.98 -0.87
CA PRO A 207 -9.65 2.72 -0.42
C PRO A 207 -8.72 3.93 -0.54
N LEU A 208 -8.80 4.71 -1.64
CA LEU A 208 -7.98 5.90 -1.83
C LEU A 208 -8.26 6.96 -0.76
N ALA A 209 -9.53 7.29 -0.50
CA ALA A 209 -9.89 8.28 0.51
C ALA A 209 -9.37 7.89 1.90
N SER A 210 -9.55 6.63 2.29
CA SER A 210 -9.05 6.08 3.56
C SER A 210 -7.53 6.10 3.64
N TYR A 211 -6.86 5.79 2.57
CA TYR A 211 -5.41 5.81 2.48
C TYR A 211 -4.84 7.24 2.61
N LEU A 212 -5.39 8.20 1.88
CA LEU A 212 -5.01 9.61 1.98
C LEU A 212 -5.25 10.17 3.39
N PHE A 213 -6.34 9.74 4.03
CA PHE A 213 -6.59 10.07 5.43
C PHE A 213 -5.46 9.59 6.33
N ARG A 214 -5.03 8.32 6.19
CA ARG A 214 -3.97 7.75 7.02
C ARG A 214 -2.61 8.39 6.80
N LEU A 215 -2.29 8.79 5.57
CA LEU A 215 -1.09 9.57 5.32
C LEU A 215 -1.17 10.97 5.95
N GLY A 216 -2.34 11.60 5.86
CA GLY A 216 -2.57 12.87 6.54
C GLY A 216 -2.30 12.74 8.04
N GLN A 217 -2.77 11.66 8.67
CA GLN A 217 -2.52 11.37 10.09
C GLN A 217 -1.03 11.21 10.38
N LEU A 218 -0.30 10.48 9.53
CA LEU A 218 1.14 10.29 9.69
C LEU A 218 1.91 11.62 9.65
N HIS A 219 1.60 12.49 8.69
CA HIS A 219 2.20 13.81 8.60
C HIS A 219 1.81 14.69 9.79
N TYR A 220 0.56 14.59 10.24
CA TYR A 220 0.07 15.29 11.44
C TYR A 220 0.88 14.91 12.69
N ASP A 221 1.06 13.61 12.92
CA ASP A 221 1.80 13.08 14.09
C ASP A 221 3.28 13.51 14.10
N ARG A 222 3.85 13.72 12.90
CA ARG A 222 5.21 14.24 12.71
C ARG A 222 5.31 15.79 12.77
N GLY A 223 4.20 16.50 12.91
CA GLY A 223 4.16 17.96 12.90
C GLY A 223 4.32 18.60 11.51
N ASN A 224 4.23 17.81 10.44
CA ASN A 224 4.30 18.26 9.05
C ASN A 224 2.94 18.79 8.58
N TRP A 225 2.55 19.97 9.09
CA TRP A 225 1.18 20.51 8.95
C TRP A 225 0.75 20.72 7.49
N GLU A 226 1.66 21.17 6.63
CA GLU A 226 1.36 21.42 5.20
C GLU A 226 1.05 20.12 4.45
N SER A 227 1.87 19.09 4.65
CA SER A 227 1.65 17.77 4.06
C SER A 227 0.40 17.10 4.63
N ALA A 228 0.16 17.22 5.95
CA ALA A 228 -1.04 16.72 6.59
C ALA A 228 -2.31 17.36 5.99
N GLU A 229 -2.33 18.69 5.85
CA GLU A 229 -3.42 19.41 5.19
C GLU A 229 -3.67 18.89 3.79
N GLN A 230 -2.61 18.80 2.99
CA GLN A 230 -2.72 18.33 1.61
C GLN A 230 -3.37 16.95 1.54
N MET A 231 -2.92 15.99 2.35
CA MET A 231 -3.45 14.63 2.36
C MET A 231 -4.91 14.58 2.84
N PHE A 232 -5.25 15.28 3.92
CA PHE A 232 -6.65 15.32 4.39
C PHE A 232 -7.59 15.97 3.39
N ARG A 233 -7.19 17.06 2.72
CA ARG A 233 -7.99 17.69 1.67
C ARG A 233 -8.23 16.74 0.49
N ARG A 234 -7.20 16.03 0.07
CA ARG A 234 -7.29 15.04 -1.01
C ARG A 234 -8.19 13.87 -0.61
N SER A 235 -8.11 13.40 0.65
CA SER A 235 -9.01 12.37 1.18
C SER A 235 -10.49 12.81 1.08
N VAL A 236 -10.79 14.04 1.51
CA VAL A 236 -12.14 14.59 1.43
C VAL A 236 -12.60 14.71 -0.03
N SER A 237 -11.74 15.21 -0.93
CA SER A 237 -12.09 15.35 -2.35
C SER A 237 -12.29 13.99 -3.03
N ALA A 238 -11.46 13.00 -2.73
CA ALA A 238 -11.62 11.65 -3.27
C ALA A 238 -12.96 11.03 -2.86
N TYR A 239 -13.41 11.30 -1.64
CA TYR A 239 -14.71 10.88 -1.17
C TYR A 239 -15.85 11.60 -1.91
N GLU A 240 -15.79 12.93 -2.05
CA GLU A 240 -16.82 13.72 -2.75
C GLU A 240 -17.00 13.33 -4.21
N ASP A 241 -15.90 12.94 -4.88
CA ASP A 241 -15.92 12.55 -6.29
C ASP A 241 -16.61 11.20 -6.53
N THR A 242 -16.90 10.43 -5.47
CA THR A 242 -17.36 9.03 -5.56
C THR A 242 -18.57 8.69 -4.71
N TYR A 243 -19.07 9.65 -3.94
CA TYR A 243 -20.25 9.42 -3.11
C TYR A 243 -21.46 9.10 -3.99
N ASP A 244 -21.98 7.87 -3.82
CA ASP A 244 -23.28 7.43 -4.31
C ASP A 244 -24.07 6.89 -3.10
N ASP A 245 -25.36 7.20 -3.02
CA ASP A 245 -26.22 6.91 -1.87
C ASP A 245 -26.35 5.42 -1.50
N GLU A 246 -25.75 4.50 -2.28
CA GLU A 246 -25.85 3.05 -2.09
C GLU A 246 -24.71 2.42 -1.26
N TYR A 247 -23.65 3.15 -0.87
CA TYR A 247 -22.49 2.57 -0.18
C TYR A 247 -22.34 3.00 1.28
N GLU A 248 -21.93 2.05 2.14
CA GLU A 248 -21.56 2.31 3.53
C GLU A 248 -20.44 3.35 3.60
N THR A 249 -20.71 4.45 4.26
CA THR A 249 -19.80 5.59 4.38
C THR A 249 -18.61 5.27 5.28
N PRO A 250 -17.37 5.51 4.84
CA PRO A 250 -16.23 5.33 5.73
C PRO A 250 -16.21 6.44 6.79
N PRO A 251 -16.15 6.10 8.09
CA PRO A 251 -16.00 7.06 9.18
C PRO A 251 -14.78 7.98 9.01
N SER A 252 -13.84 7.60 8.15
CA SER A 252 -12.61 8.33 7.85
C SER A 252 -12.83 9.73 7.28
N ILE A 253 -13.97 10.01 6.60
CA ILE A 253 -14.22 11.33 6.02
C ILE A 253 -14.54 12.38 7.10
N LEU A 254 -15.33 12.01 8.12
CA LEU A 254 -15.61 12.88 9.26
C LEU A 254 -14.32 13.17 10.03
N ALA A 255 -13.51 12.12 10.25
CA ALA A 255 -12.20 12.27 10.87
C ALA A 255 -11.24 13.12 10.03
N ALA A 256 -11.29 13.06 8.68
CA ALA A 256 -10.48 13.91 7.81
C ALA A 256 -10.87 15.39 7.93
N CYS A 257 -12.18 15.70 7.98
CA CYS A 257 -12.66 17.06 8.20
C CYS A 257 -12.25 17.59 9.58
N TRP A 258 -12.32 16.76 10.60
CA TRP A 258 -11.90 17.09 11.97
C TRP A 258 -10.40 17.39 12.05
N ASN A 259 -9.60 16.52 11.45
CA ASN A 259 -8.14 16.69 11.45
C ASN A 259 -7.70 17.92 10.63
N LEU A 260 -8.39 18.23 9.52
CA LEU A 260 -8.21 19.49 8.81
C LEU A 260 -8.46 20.70 9.71
N ALA A 261 -9.57 20.69 10.45
CA ALA A 261 -9.88 21.76 11.38
C ALA A 261 -8.78 21.91 12.45
N THR A 262 -8.24 20.80 12.96
CA THR A 262 -7.14 20.80 13.93
C THR A 262 -5.83 21.32 13.33
N VAL A 263 -5.49 20.95 12.09
CA VAL A 263 -4.33 21.49 11.36
C VAL A 263 -4.47 23.01 11.18
N TYR A 264 -5.65 23.48 10.81
CA TYR A 264 -5.92 24.90 10.64
C TYR A 264 -5.85 25.68 11.97
N GLU A 265 -6.26 25.07 13.07
CA GLU A 265 -6.08 25.64 14.41
C GLU A 265 -4.59 25.75 14.78
N LYS A 266 -3.81 24.67 14.59
CA LYS A 266 -2.35 24.68 14.84
C LYS A 266 -1.60 25.70 13.98
N THR A 267 -2.13 26.05 12.83
CA THR A 267 -1.55 27.03 11.90
C THR A 267 -2.23 28.39 11.93
N ASN A 268 -3.10 28.66 12.92
CA ASN A 268 -3.83 29.92 13.14
C ASN A 268 -4.70 30.37 11.93
N ARG A 269 -5.25 29.41 11.20
CA ARG A 269 -6.10 29.63 10.03
C ARG A 269 -7.59 29.45 10.37
N HIS A 270 -8.15 30.39 11.15
CA HIS A 270 -9.49 30.26 11.73
C HIS A 270 -10.63 30.14 10.71
N SER A 271 -10.54 30.84 9.58
CA SER A 271 -11.57 30.74 8.52
C SER A 271 -11.60 29.36 7.89
N GLN A 272 -10.44 28.77 7.58
CA GLN A 272 -10.35 27.42 7.04
C GLN A 272 -10.76 26.35 8.07
N LYS A 273 -10.45 26.56 9.37
CA LYS A 273 -10.93 25.69 10.44
C LYS A 273 -12.46 25.63 10.42
N LEU A 274 -13.13 26.78 10.37
CA LEU A 274 -14.58 26.85 10.36
C LEU A 274 -15.17 26.14 9.12
N GLN A 275 -14.61 26.37 7.94
CA GLN A 275 -15.02 25.69 6.70
C GLN A 275 -14.88 24.16 6.79
N ALA A 276 -13.79 23.66 7.35
CA ALA A 276 -13.58 22.23 7.54
C ALA A 276 -14.61 21.62 8.50
N LEU A 277 -14.93 22.30 9.60
CA LEU A 277 -15.95 21.87 10.56
C LEU A 277 -17.35 21.88 9.94
N GLU A 278 -17.72 22.94 9.21
CA GLU A 278 -19.01 23.03 8.50
C GLU A 278 -19.16 21.93 7.46
N LYS A 279 -18.09 21.59 6.75
CA LYS A 279 -18.07 20.48 5.81
C LYS A 279 -18.30 19.14 6.51
N GLY A 280 -17.60 18.89 7.61
CA GLY A 280 -17.78 17.68 8.43
C GLY A 280 -19.22 17.58 8.97
N LEU A 281 -19.80 18.69 9.43
CA LEU A 281 -21.19 18.73 9.88
C LEU A 281 -22.19 18.38 8.77
N ASN A 282 -21.94 18.81 7.54
CA ASN A 282 -22.80 18.46 6.41
C ASN A 282 -22.77 16.96 6.14
N PHE A 283 -21.58 16.35 6.09
CA PHE A 283 -21.46 14.90 5.96
C PHE A 283 -22.14 14.15 7.12
N ALA A 284 -21.90 14.56 8.37
CA ALA A 284 -22.53 13.92 9.52
C ALA A 284 -24.07 13.95 9.43
N LYS A 285 -24.66 15.06 8.95
CA LYS A 285 -26.12 15.16 8.72
C LYS A 285 -26.62 14.27 7.59
N GLU A 286 -25.84 14.10 6.53
CA GLU A 286 -26.19 13.17 5.45
C GLU A 286 -26.15 11.73 5.95
N PHE A 287 -25.12 11.35 6.67
CA PHE A 287 -24.97 10.02 7.23
C PHE A 287 -26.02 9.67 8.27
N ALA A 288 -26.39 10.61 9.15
CA ALA A 288 -27.42 10.40 10.14
C ALA A 288 -28.82 10.18 9.54
N ARG A 289 -29.04 10.49 8.26
CA ARG A 289 -30.29 10.13 7.55
C ARG A 289 -30.34 8.63 7.21
N LEU A 290 -29.17 8.01 7.07
CA LEU A 290 -29.03 6.58 6.72
C LEU A 290 -28.80 5.73 7.97
N ASP A 291 -28.07 6.25 8.97
CA ASP A 291 -27.73 5.56 10.21
C ASP A 291 -27.69 6.56 11.37
N GLU A 292 -28.58 6.36 12.36
CA GLU A 292 -28.68 7.20 13.57
C GLU A 292 -27.43 7.19 14.45
N ASN A 293 -26.53 6.23 14.25
CA ASN A 293 -25.26 6.17 14.97
C ASN A 293 -24.35 7.39 14.70
N PHE A 294 -24.63 8.20 13.66
CA PHE A 294 -23.89 9.43 13.36
C PHE A 294 -24.48 10.70 14.02
N LEU A 295 -25.52 10.58 14.85
CA LEU A 295 -26.08 11.73 15.59
C LEU A 295 -25.09 12.37 16.57
N PRO A 296 -24.22 11.64 17.29
CA PRO A 296 -23.20 12.23 18.15
C PRO A 296 -22.24 13.16 17.41
N GLU A 297 -21.81 12.79 16.21
CA GLU A 297 -20.90 13.60 15.39
C GLU A 297 -21.51 14.96 15.01
N ILE A 298 -22.83 15.01 14.77
CA ILE A 298 -23.55 16.29 14.52
C ILE A 298 -23.38 17.22 15.73
N SER A 299 -23.55 16.69 16.95
CA SER A 299 -23.39 17.48 18.18
C SER A 299 -21.96 17.99 18.32
N GLU A 300 -20.98 17.13 18.15
CA GLU A 300 -19.56 17.47 18.28
C GLU A 300 -19.12 18.56 17.28
N PHE A 301 -19.49 18.42 15.98
CA PHE A 301 -19.17 19.45 14.98
C PHE A 301 -19.87 20.77 15.28
N THR A 302 -21.13 20.74 15.74
CA THR A 302 -21.90 21.94 16.07
C THR A 302 -21.26 22.70 17.23
N GLU A 303 -20.89 22.00 18.31
CA GLU A 303 -20.23 22.58 19.47
C GLU A 303 -18.90 23.26 19.10
N GLN A 304 -18.09 22.62 18.24
CA GLN A 304 -16.82 23.17 17.79
C GLN A 304 -16.98 24.38 16.87
N ILE A 305 -18.01 24.38 16.02
CA ILE A 305 -18.37 25.55 15.18
C ILE A 305 -18.73 26.73 16.06
N ASP A 306 -19.61 26.53 17.04
CA ASP A 306 -20.04 27.60 17.96
C ASP A 306 -18.87 28.14 18.78
N ALA A 307 -18.02 27.27 19.33
CA ALA A 307 -16.80 27.68 20.04
C ALA A 307 -15.86 28.49 19.14
N SER A 308 -15.71 28.09 17.87
CA SER A 308 -14.83 28.78 16.92
C SER A 308 -15.37 30.16 16.53
N ARG A 309 -16.69 30.33 16.37
CA ARG A 309 -17.34 31.62 16.09
C ARG A 309 -17.24 32.58 17.24
N HIS A 310 -17.39 32.11 18.49
CA HIS A 310 -17.23 32.92 19.68
C HIS A 310 -15.80 33.45 19.84
N SER A 311 -14.79 32.63 19.53
CA SER A 311 -13.37 33.01 19.64
C SER A 311 -12.95 34.07 18.62
N THR A 312 -13.66 34.19 17.48
CA THR A 312 -13.35 35.14 16.40
C THR A 312 -14.21 36.43 16.45
N GLY A 313 -15.11 36.56 17.44
CA GLY A 313 -15.99 37.74 17.57
C GLY A 313 -17.02 37.86 16.45
N GLN A 314 -17.30 36.83 15.71
CA GLN A 314 -18.34 36.72 14.70
C GLN A 314 -19.62 36.16 15.35
N LEU A 315 -20.32 37.01 16.13
CA LEU A 315 -21.69 36.82 16.54
C LEU A 315 -22.60 37.57 15.56
#